data_b6356ac863a8d25e65b8207f44ef2856
#
_entry.id   b6356ac863a8d25e65b8207f44ef2856
#
_cell.length_a   1.000
_cell.length_b   1.000
_cell.length_c   1.000
_cell.angle_alpha   90.00
_cell.angle_beta   90.00
_cell.angle_gamma   90.00
#
_symmetry.space_group_name_H-M   'P 1'
#
loop_
_entity.id
_entity.type
_entity.pdbx_description
1 polymer ?
#
loop_
_entity_poly.entity_id
_entity_poly.type
_entity_poly.pdbx_seq_one_letter_code
_entity_poly.pdbx_strand_id
1 'polypeptide(L)'
;MTNNQIDIGVRVELPALIFEHITDVVYESKLIYRTKQYGDQVRTFCMNPYGHVVAENVEGIHTVNGHSYSDPKLRSENTNFALLVSNHFTEPFDEPYRYGKHIASLSNMLAGGVLVQRFGDLVKGVRTNEHRLSQSYTRPTLTAAVPGDLSLALPKRQLDDIIEMIYALDKIAPGTAND
;
A
#
# COMPACT_ATOMS: atom_id res chain seq x y z
N MET A 1 26.34 -13.64 6.84
CA MET A 1 25.13 -13.98 6.07
C MET A 1 24.57 -12.66 5.55
N THR A 2 24.64 -12.41 4.28
CA THR A 2 23.97 -11.28 3.65
C THR A 2 22.47 -11.50 3.76
N ASN A 3 21.73 -10.50 4.27
CA ASN A 3 20.28 -10.58 4.34
C ASN A 3 19.73 -10.37 2.91
N ASN A 4 19.42 -11.47 2.23
CA ASN A 4 18.91 -11.45 0.85
C ASN A 4 17.38 -11.33 0.80
N GLN A 5 16.84 -10.40 1.60
CA GLN A 5 15.42 -10.16 1.76
C GLN A 5 15.09 -8.69 1.56
N ILE A 6 13.94 -8.42 0.95
CA ILE A 6 13.33 -7.10 0.91
C ILE A 6 11.80 -7.21 0.93
N ASP A 7 11.16 -6.27 1.60
CA ASP A 7 9.71 -6.12 1.58
C ASP A 7 9.32 -5.12 0.48
N ILE A 8 8.45 -5.56 -0.42
CA ILE A 8 7.87 -4.74 -1.48
C ILE A 8 6.38 -4.57 -1.20
N GLY A 9 5.86 -3.37 -1.35
CA GLY A 9 4.45 -3.17 -1.07
C GLY A 9 3.89 -1.81 -1.48
N VAL A 10 2.69 -1.57 -1.00
CA VAL A 10 1.92 -0.35 -1.21
C VAL A 10 1.38 0.16 0.12
N ARG A 11 1.02 1.42 0.19
CA ARG A 11 0.22 1.94 1.29
C ARG A 11 -1.24 2.00 0.88
N VAL A 12 -2.07 1.35 1.68
CA VAL A 12 -3.53 1.34 1.53
C VAL A 12 -4.11 2.47 2.36
N GLU A 13 -5.08 3.17 1.82
CA GLU A 13 -5.85 4.20 2.49
C GLU A 13 -7.34 3.91 2.29
N LEU A 14 -8.12 3.93 3.36
CA LEU A 14 -9.54 3.62 3.33
C LEU A 14 -10.28 4.38 4.45
N PRO A 15 -11.64 4.51 4.37
CA PRO A 15 -12.39 5.17 5.43
C PRO A 15 -12.14 4.54 6.80
N ALA A 16 -11.85 5.36 7.80
CA ALA A 16 -11.45 4.89 9.14
C ALA A 16 -12.50 3.97 9.79
N LEU A 17 -13.78 4.19 9.54
CA LEU A 17 -14.90 3.40 10.06
C LEU A 17 -14.80 1.91 9.69
N ILE A 18 -14.16 1.58 8.56
CA ILE A 18 -14.00 0.18 8.11
C ILE A 18 -13.11 -0.62 9.09
N PHE A 19 -12.08 0.01 9.63
CA PHE A 19 -11.12 -0.62 10.54
C PHE A 19 -11.31 -0.26 12.02
N GLU A 20 -12.26 0.61 12.35
CA GLU A 20 -12.45 1.16 13.70
C GLU A 20 -12.62 0.06 14.75
N HIS A 21 -13.39 -1.00 14.46
CA HIS A 21 -13.59 -2.14 15.36
C HIS A 21 -12.30 -2.92 15.67
N ILE A 22 -11.26 -2.80 14.85
CA ILE A 22 -9.94 -3.38 15.07
C ILE A 22 -9.05 -2.38 15.78
N THR A 23 -9.01 -1.13 15.30
CA THR A 23 -8.10 -0.09 15.79
C THR A 23 -8.47 0.43 17.17
N ASP A 24 -9.73 0.32 17.59
CA ASP A 24 -10.18 0.64 18.94
C ASP A 24 -9.67 -0.36 19.98
N VAL A 25 -9.41 -1.59 19.57
CA VAL A 25 -8.89 -2.65 20.44
C VAL A 25 -7.37 -2.70 20.42
N VAL A 26 -6.78 -2.56 19.24
CA VAL A 26 -5.33 -2.59 19.02
C VAL A 26 -4.93 -1.47 18.07
N TYR A 27 -4.26 -0.46 18.61
CA TYR A 27 -3.89 0.75 17.86
C TYR A 27 -3.08 0.43 16.58
N GLU A 28 -2.10 -0.46 16.69
CA GLU A 28 -1.27 -0.91 15.56
C GLU A 28 -1.38 -2.43 15.38
N SER A 29 -2.33 -2.87 14.57
CA SER A 29 -2.56 -4.28 14.32
C SER A 29 -1.57 -4.82 13.28
N LYS A 30 -0.86 -5.89 13.64
CA LYS A 30 -0.03 -6.65 12.69
C LYS A 30 -0.79 -7.87 12.21
N LEU A 31 -1.40 -7.75 11.03
CA LEU A 31 -2.12 -8.83 10.36
C LEU A 31 -1.20 -9.48 9.34
N ILE A 32 -1.08 -10.81 9.41
CA ILE A 32 -0.21 -11.60 8.54
C ILE A 32 -1.06 -12.60 7.77
N TYR A 33 -0.83 -12.66 6.47
CA TYR A 33 -1.50 -13.58 5.56
C TYR A 33 -0.49 -14.32 4.69
N ARG A 34 -0.72 -15.61 4.44
CA ARG A 34 0.02 -16.37 3.42
C ARG A 34 -0.86 -16.53 2.21
N THR A 35 -0.38 -16.05 1.07
CA THR A 35 -1.12 -16.12 -0.18
C THR A 35 -1.27 -17.57 -0.65
N LYS A 36 -2.43 -17.87 -1.20
CA LYS A 36 -2.73 -19.21 -1.70
C LYS A 36 -2.03 -19.51 -3.02
N GLN A 37 -1.87 -18.46 -3.84
CA GLN A 37 -1.31 -18.59 -5.17
C GLN A 37 0.20 -18.86 -5.13
N TYR A 38 0.94 -18.12 -4.30
CA TYR A 38 2.42 -18.19 -4.28
C TYR A 38 2.99 -18.66 -2.95
N GLY A 39 2.20 -18.70 -1.88
CA GLY A 39 2.66 -19.02 -0.54
C GLY A 39 3.49 -17.90 0.12
N ASP A 40 3.49 -16.71 -0.46
CA ASP A 40 4.23 -15.57 0.04
C ASP A 40 3.56 -14.98 1.29
N GLN A 41 4.36 -14.40 2.15
CA GLN A 41 3.86 -13.71 3.34
C GLN A 41 3.57 -12.25 3.00
N VAL A 42 2.34 -11.82 3.24
CA VAL A 42 1.93 -10.41 3.21
C VAL A 42 1.54 -9.99 4.61
N ARG A 43 1.95 -8.80 5.02
CA ARG A 43 1.62 -8.26 6.34
C ARG A 43 1.21 -6.80 6.29
N THR A 44 0.35 -6.41 7.23
CA THR A 44 0.15 -4.98 7.52
C THR A 44 1.35 -4.44 8.28
N PHE A 45 1.63 -3.16 8.07
CA PHE A 45 2.71 -2.47 8.77
C PHE A 45 2.36 -0.99 8.95
N CYS A 46 2.78 -0.41 10.08
CA CYS A 46 2.62 1.02 10.36
C CYS A 46 1.18 1.50 10.10
N MET A 47 0.23 0.94 10.85
CA MET A 47 -1.18 1.33 10.78
C MET A 47 -1.39 2.67 11.49
N ASN A 48 -2.04 3.58 10.80
CA ASN A 48 -2.30 4.94 11.26
C ASN A 48 -3.81 5.20 11.24
N PRO A 49 -4.53 4.92 12.34
CA PRO A 49 -5.95 5.26 12.45
C PRO A 49 -6.16 6.77 12.37
N TYR A 50 -7.11 7.20 11.55
CA TYR A 50 -7.40 8.61 11.30
C TYR A 50 -6.16 9.42 10.87
N GLY A 51 -5.21 8.76 10.21
CA GLY A 51 -3.93 9.33 9.83
C GLY A 51 -3.89 9.84 8.39
N HIS A 52 -2.75 10.37 8.03
CA HIS A 52 -2.46 10.90 6.70
C HIS A 52 -1.37 10.06 6.01
N VAL A 53 -1.49 9.91 4.71
CA VAL A 53 -0.39 9.42 3.88
C VAL A 53 0.54 10.58 3.58
N VAL A 54 1.84 10.36 3.77
CA VAL A 54 2.88 11.37 3.55
C VAL A 54 3.91 10.85 2.56
N ALA A 55 4.43 11.73 1.73
CA ALA A 55 5.55 11.40 0.85
C ALA A 55 6.86 11.58 1.59
N GLU A 56 7.78 10.65 1.38
CA GLU A 56 9.16 10.71 1.85
C GLU A 56 10.11 10.71 0.65
N ASN A 57 11.24 11.37 0.78
CA ASN A 57 12.30 11.33 -0.24
C ASN A 57 13.51 10.62 0.34
N VAL A 58 13.83 9.47 -0.21
CA VAL A 58 15.00 8.67 0.15
C VAL A 58 15.92 8.58 -1.06
N GLU A 59 17.07 9.22 -0.99
CA GLU A 59 18.07 9.23 -2.07
C GLU A 59 17.50 9.66 -3.44
N GLY A 60 16.61 10.66 -3.45
CA GLY A 60 15.97 11.17 -4.67
C GLY A 60 14.78 10.35 -5.16
N ILE A 61 14.38 9.33 -4.43
CA ILE A 61 13.19 8.51 -4.74
C ILE A 61 12.08 8.85 -3.77
N HIS A 62 10.89 9.14 -4.30
CA HIS A 62 9.69 9.36 -3.53
C HIS A 62 9.07 8.02 -3.14
N THR A 63 8.91 7.83 -1.84
CA THR A 63 8.18 6.71 -1.22
C THR A 63 7.05 7.27 -0.37
N VAL A 64 6.25 6.38 0.23
CA VAL A 64 5.13 6.77 1.08
C VAL A 64 5.26 6.20 2.48
N ASN A 65 4.84 6.99 3.45
CA ASN A 65 4.69 6.58 4.83
C ASN A 65 3.33 7.05 5.36
N GLY A 66 3.00 6.69 6.60
CA GLY A 66 1.81 7.16 7.29
C GLY A 66 2.17 8.01 8.50
N HIS A 67 1.29 8.92 8.84
CA HIS A 67 1.44 9.77 10.00
C HIS A 67 0.09 9.94 10.71
N SER A 68 0.07 9.80 12.04
CA SER A 68 -1.08 10.09 12.90
C SER A 68 -0.79 11.29 13.77
N TYR A 69 -1.80 12.14 13.96
CA TYR A 69 -1.72 13.29 14.85
C TYR A 69 -2.40 13.00 16.18
N SER A 70 -1.77 13.41 17.27
CA SER A 70 -2.36 13.33 18.61
C SER A 70 -3.56 14.29 18.75
N ASP A 71 -3.49 15.47 18.09
CA ASP A 71 -4.58 16.44 18.08
C ASP A 71 -5.76 15.92 17.23
N PRO A 72 -6.95 15.71 17.83
CA PRO A 72 -8.13 15.27 17.08
C PRO A 72 -8.53 16.19 15.92
N LYS A 73 -8.19 17.47 15.99
CA LYS A 73 -8.52 18.44 14.93
C LYS A 73 -7.70 18.25 13.66
N LEU A 74 -6.57 17.54 13.75
CA LEU A 74 -5.68 17.24 12.63
C LEU A 74 -5.91 15.83 12.06
N ARG A 75 -6.88 15.09 12.59
CA ARG A 75 -7.22 13.76 12.12
C ARG A 75 -7.89 13.82 10.73
N SER A 76 -7.57 12.84 9.90
CA SER A 76 -8.29 12.62 8.64
C SER A 76 -9.53 11.75 8.87
N GLU A 77 -10.31 11.53 7.83
CA GLU A 77 -11.42 10.56 7.83
C GLU A 77 -10.95 9.14 7.48
N ASN A 78 -9.66 8.96 7.20
CA ASN A 78 -9.11 7.71 6.70
C ASN A 78 -8.19 7.04 7.73
N THR A 79 -8.14 5.72 7.66
CA THR A 79 -7.05 4.89 8.21
C THR A 79 -6.14 4.47 7.07
N ASN A 80 -4.84 4.47 7.29
CA ASN A 80 -3.89 3.98 6.32
C ASN A 80 -2.89 3.00 6.94
N PHE A 81 -2.40 2.07 6.14
CA PHE A 81 -1.39 1.09 6.51
C PHE A 81 -0.62 0.60 5.29
N ALA A 82 0.60 0.15 5.47
CA ALA A 82 1.34 -0.52 4.42
C ALA A 82 0.92 -2.00 4.33
N LEU A 83 0.85 -2.52 3.11
CA LEU A 83 0.87 -3.96 2.82
C LEU A 83 2.23 -4.31 2.24
N LEU A 84 2.96 -5.16 2.92
CA LEU A 84 4.32 -5.53 2.58
C LEU A 84 4.38 -7.02 2.25
N VAL A 85 4.85 -7.33 1.03
CA VAL A 85 5.15 -8.69 0.58
C VAL A 85 6.61 -8.98 0.87
N SER A 86 6.88 -10.02 1.65
CA SER A 86 8.25 -10.42 1.99
C SER A 86 8.85 -11.23 0.85
N ASN A 87 9.92 -10.70 0.25
CA ASN A 87 10.64 -11.33 -0.84
C ASN A 87 11.97 -11.87 -0.36
N HIS A 88 12.20 -13.16 -0.58
CA HIS A 88 13.47 -13.82 -0.32
C HIS A 88 14.09 -14.23 -1.65
N PHE A 89 15.33 -13.85 -1.85
CA PHE A 89 16.07 -14.19 -3.06
C PHE A 89 17.15 -15.23 -2.78
N THR A 90 17.43 -16.04 -3.78
CA THR A 90 18.48 -17.04 -3.76
C THR A 90 19.58 -16.66 -4.74
N GLU A 91 20.80 -17.15 -4.49
CA GLU A 91 21.90 -16.97 -5.44
C GLU A 91 21.50 -17.36 -6.88
N PRO A 92 21.99 -16.65 -7.90
CA PRO A 92 23.03 -15.61 -7.86
C PRO A 92 22.58 -14.20 -7.51
N PHE A 93 21.31 -13.99 -7.17
CA PHE A 93 20.78 -12.65 -6.86
C PHE A 93 21.08 -12.28 -5.40
N ASP A 94 21.83 -11.19 -5.19
CA ASP A 94 22.33 -10.74 -3.89
C ASP A 94 22.13 -9.22 -3.63
N GLU A 95 21.38 -8.52 -4.49
CA GLU A 95 21.14 -7.07 -4.39
C GLU A 95 19.68 -6.71 -4.10
N PRO A 96 19.06 -7.18 -2.99
CA PRO A 96 17.64 -6.95 -2.73
C PRO A 96 17.29 -5.46 -2.61
N TYR A 97 18.15 -4.65 -2.02
CA TYR A 97 17.95 -3.20 -1.91
C TYR A 97 17.87 -2.53 -3.29
N ARG A 98 18.77 -2.90 -4.20
CA ARG A 98 18.79 -2.36 -5.57
C ARG A 98 17.51 -2.74 -6.32
N TYR A 99 17.03 -3.96 -6.13
CA TYR A 99 15.75 -4.41 -6.69
C TYR A 99 14.57 -3.54 -6.21
N GLY A 100 14.44 -3.33 -4.89
CA GLY A 100 13.39 -2.49 -4.33
C GLY A 100 13.48 -1.02 -4.79
N LYS A 101 14.69 -0.48 -4.84
CA LYS A 101 14.95 0.87 -5.35
C LYS A 101 14.54 1.02 -6.83
N HIS A 102 14.77 -0.01 -7.63
CA HIS A 102 14.36 -0.03 -9.04
C HIS A 102 12.83 0.03 -9.19
N ILE A 103 12.09 -0.77 -8.41
CA ILE A 103 10.62 -0.75 -8.40
C ILE A 103 10.09 0.64 -8.01
N ALA A 104 10.62 1.23 -6.94
CA ALA A 104 10.24 2.57 -6.51
C ALA A 104 10.55 3.63 -7.58
N SER A 105 11.67 3.50 -8.29
CA SER A 105 12.03 4.38 -9.41
C SER A 105 11.04 4.31 -10.57
N LEU A 106 10.51 3.12 -10.89
CA LEU A 106 9.47 2.95 -11.91
C LEU A 106 8.20 3.69 -11.54
N SER A 107 7.76 3.58 -10.29
CA SER A 107 6.60 4.32 -9.78
C SER A 107 6.79 5.84 -9.92
N ASN A 108 7.96 6.34 -9.52
CA ASN A 108 8.30 7.77 -9.65
C ASN A 108 8.37 8.22 -11.11
N MET A 109 8.87 7.38 -12.00
CA MET A 109 8.93 7.69 -13.44
C MET A 109 7.53 7.87 -14.03
N LEU A 110 6.57 7.03 -13.61
CA LEU A 110 5.20 7.08 -14.10
C LEU A 110 4.39 8.26 -13.57
N ALA A 111 4.68 8.71 -12.35
CA ALA A 111 3.90 9.72 -11.64
C ALA A 111 4.63 11.07 -11.50
N GLY A 112 5.93 11.12 -11.73
CA GLY A 112 6.75 12.26 -11.31
C GLY A 112 6.88 12.39 -9.78
N GLY A 113 6.42 11.39 -9.04
CA GLY A 113 6.34 11.34 -7.58
C GLY A 113 5.60 10.08 -7.12
N VAL A 114 4.59 10.21 -6.30
CA VAL A 114 3.79 9.10 -5.76
C VAL A 114 2.65 8.74 -6.69
N LEU A 115 2.53 7.46 -6.99
CA LEU A 115 1.46 6.89 -7.80
C LEU A 115 0.29 6.44 -6.90
N VAL A 116 -0.95 6.73 -7.29
CA VAL A 116 -2.17 6.25 -6.62
C VAL A 116 -3.09 5.55 -7.61
N GLN A 117 -3.73 4.46 -7.17
CA GLN A 117 -4.74 3.76 -7.94
C GLN A 117 -5.86 3.26 -7.03
N ARG A 118 -7.10 3.36 -7.50
CA ARG A 118 -8.25 2.75 -6.84
C ARG A 118 -8.17 1.23 -6.95
N PHE A 119 -8.50 0.54 -5.87
CA PHE A 119 -8.46 -0.92 -5.84
C PHE A 119 -9.36 -1.57 -6.88
N GLY A 120 -10.59 -1.06 -7.04
CA GLY A 120 -11.51 -1.57 -8.04
C GLY A 120 -11.03 -1.40 -9.50
N ASP A 121 -10.28 -0.33 -9.78
CA ASP A 121 -9.64 -0.14 -11.09
C ASP A 121 -8.47 -1.09 -11.29
N LEU A 122 -7.64 -1.29 -10.25
CA LEU A 122 -6.53 -2.23 -10.26
C LEU A 122 -7.00 -3.66 -10.59
N VAL A 123 -8.03 -4.14 -9.91
CA VAL A 123 -8.59 -5.48 -10.12
C VAL A 123 -9.15 -5.65 -11.53
N LYS A 124 -9.73 -4.59 -12.10
CA LYS A 124 -10.27 -4.58 -13.47
C LYS A 124 -9.18 -4.42 -14.55
N GLY A 125 -7.92 -4.19 -14.15
CA GLY A 125 -6.85 -3.89 -15.09
C GLY A 125 -7.02 -2.54 -15.80
N VAL A 126 -7.61 -1.55 -15.12
CA VAL A 126 -7.91 -0.24 -15.68
C VAL A 126 -7.11 0.82 -14.93
N ARG A 127 -6.48 1.73 -15.68
CA ARG A 127 -5.81 2.89 -15.10
C ARG A 127 -6.82 3.79 -14.37
N THR A 128 -6.51 4.20 -13.15
CA THR A 128 -7.20 5.30 -12.48
C THR A 128 -6.79 6.63 -13.11
N ASN A 129 -7.75 7.51 -13.35
CA ASN A 129 -7.56 8.89 -13.78
C ASN A 129 -8.24 9.83 -12.78
N GLU A 130 -8.06 11.15 -12.96
CA GLU A 130 -8.64 12.17 -12.06
C GLU A 130 -10.17 12.02 -11.90
N HIS A 131 -10.88 11.77 -13.00
CA HIS A 131 -12.33 11.60 -12.95
C HIS A 131 -12.74 10.38 -12.13
N ARG A 132 -12.06 9.23 -12.30
CA ARG A 132 -12.33 8.02 -11.51
C ARG A 132 -11.97 8.22 -10.04
N LEU A 133 -10.85 8.90 -9.77
CA LEU A 133 -10.42 9.19 -8.41
C LEU A 133 -11.39 10.13 -7.69
N SER A 134 -11.96 11.11 -8.38
CA SER A 134 -12.95 12.02 -7.79
C SER A 134 -14.27 11.35 -7.42
N GLN A 135 -14.53 10.14 -7.95
CA GLN A 135 -15.73 9.33 -7.64
C GLN A 135 -15.45 8.26 -6.59
N SER A 136 -14.23 8.19 -6.07
CA SER A 136 -13.84 7.26 -5.02
C SER A 136 -14.57 7.59 -3.71
N TYR A 137 -14.92 6.57 -2.95
CA TYR A 137 -15.40 6.73 -1.57
C TYR A 137 -14.26 7.21 -0.66
N THR A 138 -13.04 6.78 -0.96
CA THR A 138 -11.85 7.20 -0.24
C THR A 138 -11.19 8.36 -0.98
N ARG A 139 -11.03 9.48 -0.30
CA ARG A 139 -10.26 10.61 -0.83
C ARG A 139 -8.83 10.52 -0.31
N PRO A 140 -7.83 10.37 -1.19
CA PRO A 140 -6.44 10.32 -0.76
C PRO A 140 -6.04 11.56 0.04
N THR A 141 -5.43 11.35 1.21
CA THR A 141 -4.92 12.45 2.04
C THR A 141 -3.65 13.06 1.46
N LEU A 142 -2.87 12.30 0.69
CA LEU A 142 -1.74 12.82 -0.08
C LEU A 142 -2.23 13.42 -1.40
N THR A 143 -2.54 14.69 -1.39
CA THR A 143 -3.08 15.42 -2.56
C THR A 143 -2.11 15.54 -3.73
N ALA A 144 -0.82 15.36 -3.51
CA ALA A 144 0.21 15.34 -4.54
C ALA A 144 0.36 13.98 -5.25
N ALA A 145 -0.36 12.95 -4.81
CA ALA A 145 -0.35 11.64 -5.47
C ALA A 145 -1.02 11.72 -6.84
N VAL A 146 -0.41 11.09 -7.85
CA VAL A 146 -0.86 11.12 -9.23
C VAL A 146 -1.60 9.82 -9.57
N PRO A 147 -2.85 9.88 -10.07
CA PRO A 147 -3.58 8.68 -10.46
C PRO A 147 -2.94 7.98 -11.65
N GLY A 148 -2.84 6.65 -11.56
CA GLY A 148 -2.18 5.85 -12.57
C GLY A 148 -2.50 4.36 -12.51
N ASP A 149 -1.52 3.55 -12.91
CA ASP A 149 -1.62 2.10 -12.97
C ASP A 149 -0.41 1.43 -12.29
N LEU A 150 -0.66 0.83 -11.13
CA LEU A 150 0.36 0.12 -10.34
C LEU A 150 0.91 -1.13 -11.04
N SER A 151 0.17 -1.71 -11.99
CA SER A 151 0.63 -2.88 -12.74
C SER A 151 1.82 -2.58 -13.66
N LEU A 152 2.09 -1.30 -13.95
CA LEU A 152 3.25 -0.86 -14.70
C LEU A 152 4.51 -0.66 -13.83
N ALA A 153 4.35 -0.62 -12.51
CA ALA A 153 5.43 -0.40 -11.55
C ALA A 153 5.76 -1.65 -10.73
N LEU A 154 4.74 -2.33 -10.21
CA LEU A 154 4.91 -3.50 -9.36
C LEU A 154 5.00 -4.78 -10.20
N PRO A 155 5.94 -5.69 -9.89
CA PRO A 155 5.93 -7.03 -10.47
C PRO A 155 4.61 -7.76 -10.20
N LYS A 156 4.18 -8.55 -11.19
CA LYS A 156 2.88 -9.25 -11.14
C LYS A 156 2.71 -10.06 -9.86
N ARG A 157 3.74 -10.79 -9.41
CA ARG A 157 3.67 -11.64 -8.21
C ARG A 157 3.30 -10.82 -6.97
N GLN A 158 4.01 -9.72 -6.71
CA GLN A 158 3.74 -8.86 -5.57
C GLN A 158 2.37 -8.20 -5.67
N LEU A 159 1.94 -7.83 -6.87
CA LEU A 159 0.64 -7.23 -7.08
C LEU A 159 -0.50 -8.22 -6.81
N ASP A 160 -0.39 -9.46 -7.30
CA ASP A 160 -1.35 -10.54 -7.03
C ASP A 160 -1.43 -10.85 -5.53
N ASP A 161 -0.29 -10.89 -4.83
CA ASP A 161 -0.23 -11.11 -3.39
C ASP A 161 -0.93 -9.99 -2.60
N ILE A 162 -0.74 -8.73 -3.01
CA ILE A 162 -1.41 -7.58 -2.40
C ILE A 162 -2.92 -7.64 -2.62
N ILE A 163 -3.36 -7.95 -3.83
CA ILE A 163 -4.79 -8.11 -4.17
C ILE A 163 -5.42 -9.21 -3.31
N GLU A 164 -4.75 -10.37 -3.19
CA GLU A 164 -5.25 -11.48 -2.38
C GLU A 164 -5.34 -11.10 -0.89
N MET A 165 -4.36 -10.34 -0.37
CA MET A 165 -4.38 -9.84 1.00
C MET A 165 -5.54 -8.85 1.23
N ILE A 166 -5.81 -7.95 0.30
CA ILE A 166 -6.93 -6.99 0.42
C ILE A 166 -8.27 -7.74 0.51
N TYR A 167 -8.48 -8.78 -0.30
CA TYR A 167 -9.68 -9.62 -0.19
C TYR A 167 -9.72 -10.43 1.12
N ALA A 168 -8.57 -10.82 1.66
CA ALA A 168 -8.52 -11.48 2.97
C ALA A 168 -8.90 -10.51 4.09
N LEU A 169 -8.43 -9.25 4.03
CA LEU A 169 -8.80 -8.19 4.95
C LEU A 169 -10.28 -7.83 4.88
N ASP A 170 -10.87 -7.84 3.68
CA ASP A 170 -12.30 -7.57 3.49
C ASP A 170 -13.22 -8.53 4.25
N LYS A 171 -12.75 -9.76 4.55
CA LYS A 171 -13.50 -10.73 5.35
C LYS A 171 -13.59 -10.36 6.83
N ILE A 172 -12.59 -9.68 7.35
CA ILE A 172 -12.52 -9.26 8.77
C ILE A 172 -12.90 -7.80 8.96
N ALA A 173 -12.78 -7.00 7.91
CA ALA A 173 -13.15 -5.59 7.85
C ALA A 173 -13.90 -5.32 6.55
N PRO A 174 -15.21 -5.68 6.48
CA PRO A 174 -16.02 -5.53 5.27
C PRO A 174 -16.03 -4.09 4.75
N GLY A 175 -15.79 -3.93 3.46
CA GLY A 175 -15.63 -2.64 2.80
C GLY A 175 -14.19 -2.32 2.39
N THR A 176 -13.21 -3.09 2.86
CA THR A 176 -11.79 -2.90 2.51
C THR A 176 -11.55 -3.02 1.00
N ALA A 177 -12.28 -3.88 0.31
CA ALA A 177 -12.16 -4.12 -1.13
C ALA A 177 -13.14 -3.29 -2.00
N ASN A 178 -13.85 -2.32 -1.43
CA ASN A 178 -14.97 -1.66 -2.14
C ASN A 178 -14.55 -0.49 -3.04
N ASP A 179 -13.30 -0.04 -3.05
CA ASP A 179 -12.93 1.17 -3.82
C ASP A 179 -11.62 1.05 -4.61
#